data_07be55a10790dfb3f3503e9267e30dad
#
_entry.id   07be55a10790dfb3f3503e9267e30dad
#
_cell.length_a   1.000
_cell.length_b   1.000
_cell.length_c   1.000
_cell.angle_alpha   90.00
_cell.angle_beta   90.00
_cell.angle_gamma   90.00
#
_symmetry.space_group_name_H-M   'P 1'
#
loop_
_entity.id
_entity.type
_entity.pdbx_description
1 polymer ?
#
loop_
_entity_poly.entity_id
_entity_poly.type
_entity_poly.pdbx_seq_one_letter_code
_entity_poly.pdbx_strand_id
1 'polypeptide(L)'
;NTIPFISRYRKEMTGGLDDQLLRELSERLTYLRNLESRKEEVKSLIESGGNLTDKITQDLLNAKTLAEVEDIYRPFKPKRKTRAGIAKEKGLQPLADFILAQTLASPTAEAEKYISEEKGVETVDDAINGALDIISETVSDDADLRKKLYAEYTGHALIVSKATDEKAETVYKNYYDYSELACKIPPHRLLALDRGEREDALKVSIEPEEQYVMKHIYRAYVKAENDCGRLVRSACDDSFKRLIHPSLERRLRNELTEKACDSSIHTFSDNLRQLLMQPPVKNSVALGFDPGYRTGCKVAVVDATGKVLDTSVVYPTPPKSDIAGAERIIKNLIEKHKVDIIAIGNGTASHESEVFMADLLKKIDRKVSYMVVSEAGASVYSASKLAAEEFPEYDVSLRSAVSIARRLQDPLAELVKIDPKAIGVGQ
;
A
#
# COMPACT_ATOMS: atom_id res chain seq x y z
N ASN A 1 -9.95 15.82 -24.85
CA ASN A 1 -11.02 16.22 -23.93
C ASN A 1 -10.83 15.51 -22.60
N THR A 2 -11.14 16.17 -21.47
CA THR A 2 -11.07 15.58 -20.14
C THR A 2 -12.26 14.65 -19.88
N ILE A 3 -12.11 13.68 -18.99
CA ILE A 3 -13.18 12.75 -18.61
C ILE A 3 -14.45 13.50 -18.14
N PRO A 4 -14.36 14.51 -17.24
CA PRO A 4 -15.51 15.30 -16.84
C PRO A 4 -16.21 16.01 -18.02
N PHE A 5 -15.45 16.45 -19.01
CA PHE A 5 -16.03 17.06 -20.22
C PHE A 5 -16.77 16.01 -21.04
N ILE A 6 -16.22 14.81 -21.23
CA ILE A 6 -16.83 13.74 -22.00
C ILE A 6 -18.12 13.27 -21.33
N SER A 7 -18.09 12.98 -20.03
CA SER A 7 -19.26 12.50 -19.27
C SER A 7 -20.40 13.52 -19.24
N ARG A 8 -20.10 14.81 -19.29
CA ARG A 8 -21.10 15.88 -19.22
C ARG A 8 -21.62 16.32 -20.57
N TYR A 9 -20.72 16.50 -21.56
CA TYR A 9 -21.08 17.14 -22.83
C TYR A 9 -20.99 16.21 -24.04
N ARG A 10 -20.58 14.96 -23.87
CA ARG A 10 -20.43 13.94 -24.94
C ARG A 10 -21.03 12.62 -24.56
N LYS A 11 -22.01 12.62 -23.67
CA LYS A 11 -22.67 11.43 -23.14
C LYS A 11 -23.25 10.54 -24.22
N GLU A 12 -23.84 11.15 -25.25
CA GLU A 12 -24.40 10.43 -26.41
C GLU A 12 -23.33 9.65 -27.21
N MET A 13 -22.11 10.21 -27.32
CA MET A 13 -21.01 9.54 -28.04
C MET A 13 -20.43 8.35 -27.28
N THR A 14 -20.66 8.27 -25.99
CA THR A 14 -20.18 7.17 -25.11
C THR A 14 -21.24 6.13 -24.82
N GLY A 15 -22.43 6.26 -25.44
CA GLY A 15 -23.56 5.36 -25.15
C GLY A 15 -24.09 5.50 -23.72
N GLY A 16 -23.89 6.66 -23.09
CA GLY A 16 -24.41 6.93 -21.75
C GLY A 16 -23.49 6.51 -20.60
N LEU A 17 -22.22 6.21 -20.86
CA LEU A 17 -21.24 5.87 -19.81
C LEU A 17 -21.14 7.02 -18.79
N ASP A 18 -21.11 6.66 -17.52
CA ASP A 18 -20.85 7.59 -16.44
C ASP A 18 -19.36 7.94 -16.32
N ASP A 19 -19.02 8.87 -15.45
CA ASP A 19 -17.65 9.34 -15.30
C ASP A 19 -16.74 8.30 -14.62
N GLN A 20 -17.29 7.40 -13.81
CA GLN A 20 -16.52 6.34 -13.16
C GLN A 20 -16.07 5.30 -14.19
N LEU A 21 -17.00 4.79 -15.00
CA LEU A 21 -16.68 3.85 -16.08
C LEU A 21 -15.72 4.47 -17.11
N LEU A 22 -15.87 5.77 -17.40
CA LEU A 22 -14.93 6.48 -18.28
C LEU A 22 -13.53 6.59 -17.70
N ARG A 23 -13.39 6.74 -16.38
CA ARG A 23 -12.08 6.73 -15.70
C ARG A 23 -11.43 5.35 -15.76
N GLU A 24 -12.16 4.30 -15.40
CA GLU A 24 -11.68 2.93 -15.47
C GLU A 24 -11.25 2.56 -16.90
N LEU A 25 -12.05 2.94 -17.89
CA LEU A 25 -11.70 2.76 -19.30
C LEU A 25 -10.41 3.51 -19.68
N SER A 26 -10.27 4.76 -19.24
CA SER A 26 -9.09 5.59 -19.51
C SER A 26 -7.83 5.01 -18.86
N GLU A 27 -7.91 4.57 -17.63
CA GLU A 27 -6.81 3.92 -16.91
C GLU A 27 -6.39 2.63 -17.62
N ARG A 28 -7.37 1.78 -17.96
CA ARG A 28 -7.10 0.55 -18.69
C ARG A 28 -6.49 0.80 -20.08
N LEU A 29 -6.99 1.80 -20.80
CA LEU A 29 -6.46 2.19 -22.09
C LEU A 29 -5.02 2.72 -21.98
N THR A 30 -4.74 3.51 -20.96
CA THR A 30 -3.40 4.01 -20.69
C THR A 30 -2.44 2.87 -20.36
N TYR A 31 -2.85 1.93 -19.52
CA TYR A 31 -2.08 0.73 -19.24
C TYR A 31 -1.76 -0.08 -20.50
N LEU A 32 -2.77 -0.34 -21.34
CA LEU A 32 -2.57 -1.10 -22.58
C LEU A 32 -1.65 -0.37 -23.57
N ARG A 33 -1.77 0.94 -23.69
CA ARG A 33 -0.85 1.74 -24.52
C ARG A 33 0.59 1.68 -24.02
N ASN A 34 0.78 1.78 -22.71
CA ASN A 34 2.10 1.65 -22.09
C ASN A 34 2.67 0.25 -22.31
N LEU A 35 1.84 -0.78 -22.21
CA LEU A 35 2.23 -2.17 -22.49
C LEU A 35 2.69 -2.33 -23.95
N GLU A 36 1.90 -1.85 -24.92
CA GLU A 36 2.27 -1.95 -26.35
C GLU A 36 3.52 -1.13 -26.68
N SER A 37 3.62 0.10 -26.16
CA SER A 37 4.82 0.92 -26.32
C SER A 37 6.07 0.22 -25.74
N ARG A 38 5.92 -0.44 -24.60
CA ARG A 38 7.02 -1.19 -23.98
C ARG A 38 7.42 -2.43 -24.77
N LYS A 39 6.45 -3.15 -25.38
CA LYS A 39 6.73 -4.27 -26.28
C LYS A 39 7.54 -3.84 -27.49
N GLU A 40 7.15 -2.72 -28.12
CA GLU A 40 7.87 -2.17 -29.28
C GLU A 40 9.29 -1.73 -28.91
N GLU A 41 9.45 -1.04 -27.78
CA GLU A 41 10.75 -0.63 -27.26
C GLU A 41 11.66 -1.83 -27.01
N VAL A 42 11.17 -2.84 -26.30
CA VAL A 42 11.92 -4.08 -25.98
C VAL A 42 12.28 -4.83 -27.26
N LYS A 43 11.35 -4.94 -28.21
CA LYS A 43 11.61 -5.54 -29.53
C LYS A 43 12.78 -4.84 -30.24
N SER A 44 12.75 -3.51 -30.31
CA SER A 44 13.82 -2.73 -30.93
C SER A 44 15.16 -2.89 -30.22
N LEU A 45 15.17 -2.95 -28.89
CA LEU A 45 16.38 -3.18 -28.10
C LEU A 45 17.00 -4.56 -28.35
N ILE A 46 16.18 -5.62 -28.45
CA ILE A 46 16.64 -6.98 -28.74
C ILE A 46 17.13 -7.08 -30.21
N GLU A 47 16.44 -6.41 -31.13
CA GLU A 47 16.80 -6.36 -32.55
C GLU A 47 18.14 -5.66 -32.76
N SER A 48 18.35 -4.51 -32.10
CA SER A 48 19.62 -3.77 -32.17
C SER A 48 20.80 -4.56 -31.59
N GLY A 49 20.54 -5.49 -30.68
CA GLY A 49 21.51 -6.45 -30.16
C GLY A 49 21.74 -7.68 -31.06
N GLY A 50 21.01 -7.80 -32.17
CA GLY A 50 21.14 -8.94 -33.13
C GLY A 50 20.55 -10.25 -32.60
N ASN A 51 19.74 -10.23 -31.56
CA ASN A 51 19.23 -11.42 -30.84
C ASN A 51 17.74 -11.69 -31.10
N LEU A 52 17.08 -10.92 -31.97
CA LEU A 52 15.65 -11.07 -32.23
C LEU A 52 15.38 -12.34 -33.06
N THR A 53 14.51 -13.22 -32.50
CA THR A 53 14.04 -14.43 -33.19
C THR A 53 12.53 -14.39 -33.37
N ASP A 54 11.99 -15.22 -34.27
CA ASP A 54 10.55 -15.35 -34.47
C ASP A 54 9.83 -15.76 -33.17
N LYS A 55 10.45 -16.64 -32.38
CA LYS A 55 9.91 -17.06 -31.07
C LYS A 55 9.80 -15.87 -30.12
N ILE A 56 10.85 -15.07 -29.96
CA ILE A 56 10.86 -13.90 -29.09
C ILE A 56 9.80 -12.89 -29.54
N THR A 57 9.65 -12.69 -30.85
CA THR A 57 8.63 -11.81 -31.41
C THR A 57 7.22 -12.29 -31.04
N GLN A 58 6.94 -13.59 -31.14
CA GLN A 58 5.66 -14.18 -30.77
C GLN A 58 5.43 -14.10 -29.26
N ASP A 59 6.43 -14.34 -28.43
CA ASP A 59 6.35 -14.26 -26.98
C ASP A 59 6.02 -12.83 -26.55
N LEU A 60 6.65 -11.81 -27.15
CA LEU A 60 6.35 -10.38 -26.91
C LEU A 60 4.91 -10.03 -27.32
N LEU A 61 4.45 -10.49 -28.48
CA LEU A 61 3.07 -10.26 -28.93
C LEU A 61 2.05 -10.86 -27.96
N ASN A 62 2.32 -12.06 -27.45
CA ASN A 62 1.43 -12.79 -26.54
C ASN A 62 1.50 -12.30 -25.09
N ALA A 63 2.49 -11.51 -24.71
CA ALA A 63 2.63 -10.95 -23.37
C ALA A 63 1.43 -10.07 -23.00
N LYS A 64 0.81 -10.34 -21.86
CA LYS A 64 -0.39 -9.63 -21.38
C LYS A 64 -0.09 -8.61 -20.28
N THR A 65 1.10 -8.65 -19.72
CA THR A 65 1.52 -7.77 -18.62
C THR A 65 2.92 -7.21 -18.88
N LEU A 66 3.21 -6.04 -18.30
CA LEU A 66 4.55 -5.45 -18.33
C LEU A 66 5.61 -6.40 -17.72
N ALA A 67 5.22 -7.14 -16.69
CA ALA A 67 6.11 -8.10 -16.05
C ALA A 67 6.53 -9.24 -17.00
N GLU A 68 5.60 -9.75 -17.82
CA GLU A 68 5.92 -10.75 -18.84
C GLU A 68 6.88 -10.18 -19.91
N VAL A 69 6.69 -8.93 -20.32
CA VAL A 69 7.60 -8.24 -21.24
C VAL A 69 9.00 -8.10 -20.65
N GLU A 70 9.10 -7.70 -19.38
CA GLU A 70 10.39 -7.58 -18.68
C GLU A 70 11.08 -8.93 -18.47
N ASP A 71 10.33 -10.02 -18.21
CA ASP A 71 10.91 -11.36 -18.11
C ASP A 71 11.48 -11.83 -19.47
N ILE A 72 10.80 -11.53 -20.58
CA ILE A 72 11.32 -11.82 -21.95
C ILE A 72 12.57 -10.98 -22.24
N TYR A 73 12.61 -9.71 -21.83
CA TYR A 73 13.74 -8.82 -22.06
C TYR A 73 14.95 -9.11 -21.17
N ARG A 74 14.73 -9.75 -20.03
CA ARG A 74 15.75 -9.95 -18.97
C ARG A 74 17.08 -10.54 -19.47
N PRO A 75 17.12 -11.57 -20.34
CA PRO A 75 18.38 -12.12 -20.86
C PRO A 75 19.18 -11.11 -21.69
N PHE A 76 18.50 -10.16 -22.32
CA PHE A 76 19.09 -9.19 -23.26
C PHE A 76 19.39 -7.83 -22.61
N LYS A 77 18.89 -7.62 -21.40
CA LYS A 77 19.07 -6.35 -20.68
C LYS A 77 20.54 -6.14 -20.32
N PRO A 78 21.14 -4.97 -20.65
CA PRO A 78 22.49 -4.65 -20.21
C PRO A 78 22.60 -4.77 -18.69
N LYS A 79 23.37 -5.71 -18.21
CA LYS A 79 23.58 -5.95 -16.78
C LYS A 79 24.85 -5.21 -16.34
N ARG A 80 24.82 -4.63 -15.13
CA ARG A 80 26.05 -4.19 -14.46
C ARG A 80 26.95 -5.42 -14.25
N LYS A 81 28.24 -5.24 -13.95
CA LYS A 81 29.19 -6.35 -13.69
C LYS A 81 28.58 -7.40 -12.77
N THR A 82 28.09 -8.51 -13.36
CA THR A 82 27.58 -9.67 -12.64
C THR A 82 28.69 -10.71 -12.52
N ARG A 83 28.59 -11.67 -11.59
CA ARG A 83 29.56 -12.78 -11.49
C ARG A 83 29.64 -13.54 -12.83
N ALA A 84 28.49 -13.82 -13.44
CA ALA A 84 28.43 -14.46 -14.75
C ALA A 84 29.04 -13.59 -15.85
N GLY A 85 28.82 -12.26 -15.83
CA GLY A 85 29.46 -11.33 -16.77
C GLY A 85 30.98 -11.37 -16.68
N ILE A 86 31.51 -11.32 -15.47
CA ILE A 86 32.97 -11.45 -15.21
C ILE A 86 33.49 -12.81 -15.70
N ALA A 87 32.76 -13.90 -15.44
CA ALA A 87 33.16 -15.22 -15.89
C ALA A 87 33.14 -15.33 -17.43
N LYS A 88 32.19 -14.67 -18.11
CA LYS A 88 32.15 -14.59 -19.58
C LYS A 88 33.35 -13.79 -20.15
N GLU A 89 33.71 -12.66 -19.51
CA GLU A 89 34.90 -11.89 -19.87
C GLU A 89 36.19 -12.71 -19.72
N LYS A 90 36.25 -13.62 -18.72
CA LYS A 90 37.36 -14.57 -18.52
C LYS A 90 37.37 -15.70 -19.58
N GLY A 91 36.33 -15.80 -20.42
CA GLY A 91 36.23 -16.81 -21.49
C GLY A 91 35.70 -18.15 -21.04
N LEU A 92 34.94 -18.22 -19.92
CA LEU A 92 34.44 -19.47 -19.34
C LEU A 92 33.08 -19.94 -19.92
N GLN A 93 32.50 -19.21 -20.90
CA GLN A 93 31.25 -19.60 -21.54
C GLN A 93 31.28 -21.02 -22.17
N PRO A 94 32.35 -21.44 -22.92
CA PRO A 94 32.38 -22.78 -23.49
C PRO A 94 32.43 -23.89 -22.43
N LEU A 95 33.06 -23.63 -21.26
CA LEU A 95 33.07 -24.58 -20.13
C LEU A 95 31.64 -24.68 -19.52
N ALA A 96 30.92 -23.57 -19.40
CA ALA A 96 29.53 -23.61 -18.95
C ALA A 96 28.65 -24.42 -19.91
N ASP A 97 28.81 -24.22 -21.21
CA ASP A 97 28.07 -24.96 -22.24
C ASP A 97 28.39 -26.47 -22.20
N PHE A 98 29.67 -26.82 -21.97
CA PHE A 98 30.11 -28.21 -21.80
C PHE A 98 29.44 -28.86 -20.57
N ILE A 99 29.42 -28.16 -19.43
CA ILE A 99 28.77 -28.64 -18.20
C ILE A 99 27.26 -28.79 -18.41
N LEU A 100 26.61 -27.86 -19.09
CA LEU A 100 25.17 -27.89 -19.42
C LEU A 100 24.81 -29.06 -20.37
N ALA A 101 25.73 -29.49 -21.23
CA ALA A 101 25.53 -30.63 -22.10
C ALA A 101 25.44 -31.97 -21.33
N GLN A 102 25.95 -32.03 -20.09
CA GLN A 102 25.88 -33.15 -19.15
C GLN A 102 26.35 -34.48 -19.77
N THR A 103 27.41 -34.43 -20.55
CA THR A 103 28.07 -35.62 -21.11
C THR A 103 28.79 -36.43 -20.03
N LEU A 104 29.21 -37.66 -20.35
CA LEU A 104 29.96 -38.51 -19.44
C LEU A 104 31.43 -38.09 -19.25
N ALA A 105 31.90 -37.06 -19.97
CA ALA A 105 33.24 -36.53 -19.85
C ALA A 105 33.46 -35.78 -18.54
N SER A 106 34.67 -35.84 -18.00
CA SER A 106 35.02 -35.21 -16.73
C SER A 106 35.02 -33.66 -16.84
N PRO A 107 34.20 -32.94 -16.06
CA PRO A 107 34.22 -31.49 -16.05
C PRO A 107 35.55 -30.93 -15.53
N THR A 108 36.25 -31.62 -14.64
CA THR A 108 37.53 -31.25 -14.09
C THR A 108 38.63 -31.23 -15.16
N ALA A 109 38.69 -32.30 -15.96
CA ALA A 109 39.66 -32.41 -17.06
C ALA A 109 39.38 -31.35 -18.16
N GLU A 110 38.12 -30.98 -18.40
CA GLU A 110 37.78 -29.89 -19.32
C GLU A 110 38.18 -28.53 -18.74
N ALA A 111 37.94 -28.31 -17.44
CA ALA A 111 38.22 -27.02 -16.76
C ALA A 111 39.73 -26.68 -16.73
N GLU A 112 40.64 -27.68 -16.71
CA GLU A 112 42.08 -27.50 -16.78
C GLU A 112 42.50 -26.68 -18.02
N LYS A 113 41.77 -26.74 -19.11
CA LYS A 113 42.07 -26.02 -20.36
C LYS A 113 41.79 -24.51 -20.26
N TYR A 114 41.06 -24.07 -19.24
CA TYR A 114 40.67 -22.68 -19.04
C TYR A 114 41.49 -21.98 -17.96
N ILE A 115 42.49 -22.65 -17.36
CA ILE A 115 43.41 -22.05 -16.40
C ILE A 115 44.24 -21.01 -17.14
N SER A 116 44.24 -19.74 -16.68
CA SER A 116 45.02 -18.65 -17.22
C SER A 116 45.20 -17.55 -16.16
N GLU A 117 46.42 -17.33 -15.76
CA GLU A 117 46.77 -16.25 -14.82
C GLU A 117 46.42 -14.87 -15.42
N GLU A 118 46.64 -14.67 -16.71
CA GLU A 118 46.31 -13.41 -17.41
C GLU A 118 44.83 -13.06 -17.34
N LYS A 119 43.95 -14.08 -17.30
CA LYS A 119 42.50 -13.91 -17.20
C LYS A 119 42.00 -14.00 -15.75
N GLY A 120 42.90 -14.19 -14.80
CA GLY A 120 42.56 -14.32 -13.38
C GLY A 120 41.76 -15.62 -13.08
N VAL A 121 42.09 -16.73 -13.75
CA VAL A 121 41.61 -18.09 -13.47
C VAL A 121 42.82 -18.90 -13.04
N GLU A 122 43.02 -19.02 -11.77
CA GLU A 122 44.26 -19.59 -11.22
C GLU A 122 44.12 -21.11 -10.99
N THR A 123 42.91 -21.56 -10.69
CA THR A 123 42.64 -22.96 -10.33
C THR A 123 41.49 -23.54 -11.16
N VAL A 124 41.42 -24.90 -11.19
CA VAL A 124 40.29 -25.65 -11.77
C VAL A 124 38.98 -25.27 -11.11
N ASP A 125 38.99 -25.05 -9.80
CA ASP A 125 37.81 -24.65 -9.04
C ASP A 125 37.36 -23.25 -9.42
N ASP A 126 38.25 -22.31 -9.71
CA ASP A 126 37.91 -20.97 -10.22
C ASP A 126 37.21 -21.06 -11.57
N ALA A 127 37.71 -21.91 -12.47
CA ALA A 127 37.09 -22.16 -13.77
C ALA A 127 35.70 -22.72 -13.63
N ILE A 128 35.53 -23.76 -12.80
CA ILE A 128 34.24 -24.40 -12.54
C ILE A 128 33.27 -23.41 -11.89
N ASN A 129 33.66 -22.71 -10.85
CA ASN A 129 32.81 -21.76 -10.18
C ASN A 129 32.35 -20.64 -11.12
N GLY A 130 33.24 -20.14 -11.98
CA GLY A 130 32.88 -19.16 -12.99
C GLY A 130 31.86 -19.73 -14.01
N ALA A 131 32.05 -20.97 -14.45
CA ALA A 131 31.09 -21.64 -15.31
C ALA A 131 29.72 -21.84 -14.61
N LEU A 132 29.71 -22.19 -13.33
CA LEU A 132 28.49 -22.34 -12.54
C LEU A 132 27.76 -20.99 -12.35
N ASP A 133 28.48 -19.90 -12.18
CA ASP A 133 27.87 -18.55 -12.15
C ASP A 133 27.16 -18.21 -13.47
N ILE A 134 27.74 -18.59 -14.62
CA ILE A 134 27.10 -18.44 -15.93
C ILE A 134 25.83 -19.31 -16.03
N ILE A 135 25.90 -20.56 -15.60
CA ILE A 135 24.74 -21.46 -15.59
C ILE A 135 23.64 -20.93 -14.67
N SER A 136 23.99 -20.49 -13.46
CA SER A 136 23.03 -19.91 -12.51
C SER A 136 22.29 -18.71 -13.09
N GLU A 137 22.99 -17.82 -13.81
CA GLU A 137 22.37 -16.68 -14.48
C GLU A 137 21.48 -17.15 -15.63
N THR A 138 21.91 -18.14 -16.43
CA THR A 138 21.12 -18.70 -17.53
C THR A 138 19.79 -19.28 -17.01
N VAL A 139 19.83 -20.06 -15.91
CA VAL A 139 18.63 -20.63 -15.27
C VAL A 139 17.71 -19.49 -14.75
N SER A 140 18.30 -18.47 -14.16
CA SER A 140 17.53 -17.32 -13.64
C SER A 140 16.86 -16.50 -14.73
N ASP A 141 17.43 -16.47 -15.94
CA ASP A 141 16.94 -15.65 -17.04
C ASP A 141 15.94 -16.38 -17.96
N ASP A 142 15.67 -17.66 -17.70
CA ASP A 142 14.69 -18.45 -18.46
C ASP A 142 13.26 -17.95 -18.19
N ALA A 143 12.68 -17.26 -19.16
CA ALA A 143 11.37 -16.66 -19.06
C ALA A 143 10.24 -17.68 -18.88
N ASP A 144 10.33 -18.85 -19.58
CA ASP A 144 9.32 -19.92 -19.49
C ASP A 144 9.35 -20.56 -18.10
N LEU A 145 10.54 -20.79 -17.55
CA LEU A 145 10.72 -21.29 -16.19
C LEU A 145 10.19 -20.28 -15.17
N ARG A 146 10.58 -19.00 -15.28
CA ARG A 146 10.12 -17.93 -14.37
C ARG A 146 8.61 -17.82 -14.35
N LYS A 147 7.95 -17.93 -15.50
CA LYS A 147 6.48 -17.89 -15.60
C LYS A 147 5.85 -19.05 -14.80
N LYS A 148 6.38 -20.25 -14.91
CA LYS A 148 5.92 -21.42 -14.15
C LYS A 148 6.15 -21.25 -12.65
N LEU A 149 7.35 -20.83 -12.26
CA LEU A 149 7.69 -20.61 -10.86
C LEU A 149 6.82 -19.48 -10.25
N TYR A 150 6.55 -18.42 -11.00
CA TYR A 150 5.70 -17.35 -10.52
C TYR A 150 4.24 -17.81 -10.30
N ALA A 151 3.74 -18.73 -11.12
CA ALA A 151 2.43 -19.33 -10.89
C ALA A 151 2.39 -20.14 -9.58
N GLU A 152 3.46 -20.87 -9.24
CA GLU A 152 3.59 -21.55 -7.94
C GLU A 152 3.62 -20.56 -6.78
N TYR A 153 4.38 -19.46 -6.89
CA TYR A 153 4.41 -18.41 -5.87
C TYR A 153 3.03 -17.78 -5.64
N THR A 154 2.34 -17.43 -6.72
CA THR A 154 1.01 -16.81 -6.60
C THR A 154 -0.07 -17.76 -6.06
N GLY A 155 0.07 -19.07 -6.28
CA GLY A 155 -0.92 -20.07 -5.85
C GLY A 155 -0.69 -20.63 -4.44
N HIS A 156 0.57 -20.85 -4.07
CA HIS A 156 0.89 -21.68 -2.90
C HIS A 156 1.87 -21.08 -1.91
N ALA A 157 2.52 -19.95 -2.22
CA ALA A 157 3.46 -19.35 -1.29
C ALA A 157 2.76 -18.80 -0.04
N LEU A 158 3.44 -18.93 1.09
CA LEU A 158 3.03 -18.34 2.37
C LEU A 158 3.67 -16.96 2.53
N ILE A 159 2.90 -16.02 3.04
CA ILE A 159 3.46 -14.82 3.65
C ILE A 159 3.71 -15.11 5.12
N VAL A 160 4.94 -14.93 5.56
CA VAL A 160 5.39 -15.25 6.91
C VAL A 160 5.88 -13.98 7.58
N SER A 161 5.52 -13.79 8.84
CA SER A 161 5.97 -12.66 9.65
C SER A 161 6.51 -13.12 10.99
N LYS A 162 7.63 -12.55 11.39
CA LYS A 162 8.27 -12.78 12.69
C LYS A 162 8.59 -11.45 13.35
N ALA A 163 8.51 -11.41 14.69
CA ALA A 163 8.95 -10.24 15.43
C ALA A 163 10.45 -9.98 15.24
N THR A 164 10.84 -8.73 15.15
CA THR A 164 12.25 -8.34 15.21
C THR A 164 12.79 -8.45 16.64
N ASP A 165 11.93 -8.09 17.63
CA ASP A 165 12.16 -8.31 19.05
C ASP A 165 10.88 -8.86 19.70
N GLU A 166 10.89 -10.13 20.10
CA GLU A 166 9.73 -10.81 20.73
C GLU A 166 9.32 -10.22 22.08
N LYS A 167 10.21 -9.46 22.73
CA LYS A 167 9.95 -8.85 24.03
C LYS A 167 9.32 -7.47 23.93
N ALA A 168 9.36 -6.85 22.75
CA ALA A 168 8.77 -5.55 22.54
C ALA A 168 7.23 -5.63 22.55
N GLU A 169 6.57 -4.80 23.34
CA GLU A 169 5.12 -4.66 23.30
C GLU A 169 4.72 -3.65 22.21
N THR A 170 4.31 -4.15 21.07
CA THR A 170 3.86 -3.32 19.94
C THR A 170 2.42 -3.65 19.56
N VAL A 171 1.81 -2.78 18.76
CA VAL A 171 0.48 -3.01 18.15
C VAL A 171 0.48 -4.20 17.18
N TYR A 172 1.65 -4.71 16.79
CA TYR A 172 1.83 -5.81 15.84
C TYR A 172 1.92 -7.19 16.52
N LYS A 173 1.64 -7.32 17.80
CA LYS A 173 1.78 -8.58 18.56
C LYS A 173 1.08 -9.79 17.92
N ASN A 174 -0.05 -9.57 17.23
CA ASN A 174 -0.78 -10.62 16.53
C ASN A 174 -0.04 -11.16 15.29
N TYR A 175 1.04 -10.50 14.87
CA TYR A 175 1.84 -10.84 13.69
C TYR A 175 3.27 -11.27 14.04
N TYR A 176 3.60 -11.48 15.32
CA TYR A 176 4.95 -11.88 15.75
C TYR A 176 5.35 -13.28 15.31
N ASP A 177 4.39 -14.18 15.17
CA ASP A 177 4.54 -15.51 14.58
C ASP A 177 3.29 -15.77 13.74
N TYR A 178 3.33 -15.31 12.51
CA TYR A 178 2.16 -15.31 11.65
C TYR A 178 2.50 -15.91 10.30
N SER A 179 1.58 -16.74 9.76
CA SER A 179 1.71 -17.35 8.44
C SER A 179 0.33 -17.49 7.79
N GLU A 180 0.20 -17.07 6.55
CA GLU A 180 -1.02 -17.21 5.74
C GLU A 180 -0.68 -17.36 4.26
N LEU A 181 -1.55 -18.04 3.49
CA LEU A 181 -1.39 -18.11 2.03
C LEU A 181 -1.42 -16.69 1.42
N ALA A 182 -0.37 -16.35 0.66
CA ALA A 182 -0.22 -15.03 0.04
C ALA A 182 -1.42 -14.66 -0.86
N CYS A 183 -2.01 -15.65 -1.55
CA CYS A 183 -3.19 -15.44 -2.41
C CYS A 183 -4.50 -15.22 -1.64
N LYS A 184 -4.55 -15.49 -0.34
CA LYS A 184 -5.75 -15.37 0.50
C LYS A 184 -5.68 -14.26 1.53
N ILE A 185 -4.52 -13.63 1.71
CA ILE A 185 -4.35 -12.62 2.73
C ILE A 185 -5.26 -11.40 2.48
N PRO A 186 -6.06 -10.96 3.48
CA PRO A 186 -6.88 -9.78 3.35
C PRO A 186 -6.02 -8.49 3.23
N PRO A 187 -6.48 -7.49 2.47
CA PRO A 187 -5.75 -6.23 2.27
C PRO A 187 -5.27 -5.56 3.56
N HIS A 188 -6.13 -5.45 4.55
CA HIS A 188 -5.81 -4.80 5.82
C HIS A 188 -4.69 -5.50 6.61
N ARG A 189 -4.62 -6.85 6.55
CA ARG A 189 -3.55 -7.62 7.19
C ARG A 189 -2.21 -7.41 6.48
N LEU A 190 -2.23 -7.48 5.15
CA LEU A 190 -1.02 -7.24 4.37
C LEU A 190 -0.45 -5.84 4.63
N LEU A 191 -1.30 -4.80 4.63
CA LEU A 191 -0.88 -3.43 4.93
C LEU A 191 -0.40 -3.27 6.38
N ALA A 192 -0.95 -4.03 7.33
CA ALA A 192 -0.44 -4.08 8.71
C ALA A 192 0.96 -4.71 8.78
N LEU A 193 1.20 -5.80 8.02
CA LEU A 193 2.53 -6.41 7.90
C LEU A 193 3.54 -5.47 7.26
N ASP A 194 3.18 -4.82 6.14
CA ASP A 194 4.03 -3.85 5.45
C ASP A 194 4.37 -2.63 6.34
N ARG A 195 3.43 -2.21 7.18
CA ARG A 195 3.66 -1.15 8.16
C ARG A 195 4.57 -1.61 9.29
N GLY A 196 4.34 -2.79 9.86
CA GLY A 196 5.18 -3.36 10.90
C GLY A 196 6.63 -3.58 10.46
N GLU A 197 6.84 -3.97 9.20
CA GLU A 197 8.16 -4.09 8.59
C GLU A 197 8.84 -2.73 8.42
N ARG A 198 8.11 -1.70 7.98
CA ARG A 198 8.62 -0.33 7.85
C ARG A 198 8.98 0.32 9.19
N GLU A 199 8.31 -0.07 10.25
CA GLU A 199 8.56 0.38 11.63
C GLU A 199 9.59 -0.51 12.35
N ASP A 200 10.28 -1.44 11.63
CA ASP A 200 11.27 -2.39 12.15
C ASP A 200 10.75 -3.30 13.29
N ALA A 201 9.43 -3.41 13.43
CA ALA A 201 8.80 -4.29 14.42
C ALA A 201 8.69 -5.75 13.92
N LEU A 202 8.56 -5.95 12.61
CA LEU A 202 8.38 -7.24 11.96
C LEU A 202 9.43 -7.49 10.88
N LYS A 203 9.73 -8.77 10.65
CA LYS A 203 10.39 -9.26 9.46
C LYS A 203 9.38 -10.06 8.66
N VAL A 204 9.14 -9.66 7.42
CA VAL A 204 8.13 -10.27 6.55
C VAL A 204 8.81 -10.89 5.34
N SER A 205 8.50 -12.16 5.05
CA SER A 205 9.03 -12.91 3.90
C SER A 205 7.90 -13.62 3.16
N ILE A 206 8.17 -13.98 1.91
CA ILE A 206 7.32 -14.91 1.16
C ILE A 206 8.05 -16.23 1.03
N GLU A 207 7.48 -17.27 1.59
CA GLU A 207 8.04 -18.61 1.60
C GLU A 207 7.26 -19.50 0.62
N PRO A 208 7.87 -19.85 -0.54
CA PRO A 208 7.28 -20.82 -1.45
C PRO A 208 7.45 -22.25 -0.92
N GLU A 209 6.67 -23.16 -1.41
CA GLU A 209 6.92 -24.58 -1.16
C GLU A 209 8.15 -25.04 -1.97
N GLU A 210 9.33 -24.92 -1.36
CA GLU A 210 10.64 -25.05 -2.02
C GLU A 210 10.77 -26.36 -2.80
N GLN A 211 10.20 -27.46 -2.31
CA GLN A 211 10.27 -28.76 -2.96
C GLN A 211 9.63 -28.74 -4.36
N TYR A 212 8.48 -28.09 -4.51
CA TYR A 212 7.81 -27.98 -5.82
C TYR A 212 8.56 -27.04 -6.75
N VAL A 213 9.02 -25.92 -6.24
CA VAL A 213 9.80 -24.94 -7.01
C VAL A 213 11.07 -25.59 -7.55
N MET A 214 11.85 -26.24 -6.68
CA MET A 214 13.10 -26.94 -7.07
C MET A 214 12.85 -28.10 -8.04
N LYS A 215 11.74 -28.81 -7.89
CA LYS A 215 11.36 -29.87 -8.84
C LYS A 215 11.16 -29.31 -10.27
N HIS A 216 10.55 -28.14 -10.42
CA HIS A 216 10.40 -27.49 -11.73
C HIS A 216 11.76 -27.10 -12.32
N ILE A 217 12.66 -26.53 -11.51
CA ILE A 217 14.00 -26.11 -11.93
C ILE A 217 14.83 -27.34 -12.35
N TYR A 218 14.88 -28.36 -11.51
CA TYR A 218 15.64 -29.58 -11.82
C TYR A 218 15.11 -30.30 -13.06
N ARG A 219 13.80 -30.42 -13.22
CA ARG A 219 13.20 -31.04 -14.41
C ARG A 219 13.57 -30.31 -15.70
N ALA A 220 13.79 -28.98 -15.64
CA ALA A 220 14.17 -28.19 -16.81
C ALA A 220 15.65 -28.37 -17.17
N TYR A 221 16.53 -28.43 -16.17
CA TYR A 221 17.97 -28.31 -16.40
C TYR A 221 18.79 -29.53 -16.05
N VAL A 222 18.40 -30.36 -15.09
CA VAL A 222 19.15 -31.58 -14.71
C VAL A 222 18.69 -32.78 -15.56
N LYS A 223 19.55 -33.21 -16.50
CA LYS A 223 19.23 -34.24 -17.47
C LYS A 223 19.91 -35.56 -17.16
N ALA A 224 21.02 -35.59 -16.41
CA ALA A 224 21.82 -36.78 -16.11
C ALA A 224 22.33 -36.72 -14.65
N GLU A 225 22.52 -37.92 -14.08
CA GLU A 225 23.10 -38.07 -12.72
C GLU A 225 24.61 -38.40 -12.81
N ASN A 226 25.35 -37.57 -13.52
CA ASN A 226 26.81 -37.64 -13.64
C ASN A 226 27.46 -36.42 -12.96
N ASP A 227 28.78 -36.30 -13.06
CA ASP A 227 29.51 -35.15 -12.45
C ASP A 227 29.04 -33.82 -12.97
N CYS A 228 28.84 -33.68 -14.28
CA CYS A 228 28.27 -32.48 -14.88
C CYS A 228 26.84 -32.19 -14.36
N GLY A 229 25.99 -33.23 -14.27
CA GLY A 229 24.63 -33.09 -13.73
C GLY A 229 24.61 -32.66 -12.27
N ARG A 230 25.56 -33.12 -11.44
CA ARG A 230 25.71 -32.61 -10.04
C ARG A 230 26.10 -31.14 -9.98
N LEU A 231 27.00 -30.73 -10.87
CA LEU A 231 27.38 -29.33 -11.01
C LEU A 231 26.21 -28.44 -11.46
N VAL A 232 25.44 -28.89 -12.46
CA VAL A 232 24.23 -28.19 -12.90
C VAL A 232 23.21 -28.09 -11.79
N ARG A 233 23.02 -29.13 -10.98
CA ARG A 233 22.13 -29.12 -9.81
C ARG A 233 22.58 -28.04 -8.82
N SER A 234 23.86 -27.99 -8.49
CA SER A 234 24.42 -26.96 -7.61
C SER A 234 24.22 -25.54 -8.15
N ALA A 235 24.39 -25.34 -9.47
CA ALA A 235 24.10 -24.06 -10.11
C ALA A 235 22.60 -23.70 -10.06
N CYS A 236 21.70 -24.68 -10.16
CA CYS A 236 20.25 -24.47 -9.99
C CYS A 236 19.92 -24.02 -8.55
N ASP A 237 20.54 -24.62 -7.53
CA ASP A 237 20.35 -24.25 -6.13
C ASP A 237 20.83 -22.82 -5.85
N ASP A 238 22.01 -22.44 -6.36
CA ASP A 238 22.51 -21.06 -6.26
C ASP A 238 21.60 -20.07 -7.03
N SER A 239 21.18 -20.45 -8.25
CA SER A 239 20.27 -19.64 -9.05
C SER A 239 18.97 -19.36 -8.30
N PHE A 240 18.38 -20.39 -7.70
CA PHE A 240 17.16 -20.23 -6.91
C PHE A 240 17.37 -19.29 -5.73
N LYS A 241 18.33 -19.61 -4.86
CA LYS A 241 18.54 -18.87 -3.62
C LYS A 241 18.97 -17.43 -3.83
N ARG A 242 19.86 -17.19 -4.78
CA ARG A 242 20.48 -15.87 -4.98
C ARG A 242 19.75 -15.00 -6.00
N LEU A 243 19.14 -15.55 -7.02
CA LEU A 243 18.63 -14.79 -8.15
C LEU A 243 17.11 -14.88 -8.31
N ILE A 244 16.55 -16.10 -8.30
CA ILE A 244 15.14 -16.33 -8.62
C ILE A 244 14.26 -15.95 -7.44
N HIS A 245 14.46 -16.58 -6.27
CA HIS A 245 13.63 -16.37 -5.09
C HIS A 245 13.52 -14.88 -4.68
N PRO A 246 14.61 -14.12 -4.49
CA PRO A 246 14.50 -12.71 -4.09
C PRO A 246 13.80 -11.84 -5.15
N SER A 247 13.89 -12.23 -6.42
CA SER A 247 13.24 -11.52 -7.52
C SER A 247 11.73 -11.77 -7.56
N LEU A 248 11.30 -13.03 -7.40
CA LEU A 248 9.89 -13.44 -7.42
C LEU A 248 9.18 -12.99 -6.14
N GLU A 249 9.83 -13.10 -5.00
CA GLU A 249 9.34 -12.58 -3.72
C GLU A 249 9.03 -11.10 -3.81
N ARG A 250 10.00 -10.28 -4.26
CA ARG A 250 9.80 -8.84 -4.43
C ARG A 250 8.65 -8.52 -5.39
N ARG A 251 8.57 -9.25 -6.50
CA ARG A 251 7.49 -9.08 -7.47
C ARG A 251 6.14 -9.34 -6.85
N LEU A 252 5.98 -10.49 -6.18
CA LEU A 252 4.72 -10.88 -5.55
C LEU A 252 4.33 -9.91 -4.43
N ARG A 253 5.29 -9.48 -3.58
CA ARG A 253 5.05 -8.48 -2.54
C ARG A 253 4.51 -7.18 -3.13
N ASN A 254 5.17 -6.66 -4.17
CA ASN A 254 4.74 -5.41 -4.81
C ASN A 254 3.32 -5.52 -5.39
N GLU A 255 3.01 -6.60 -6.10
CA GLU A 255 1.68 -6.83 -6.68
C GLU A 255 0.60 -6.98 -5.59
N LEU A 256 0.90 -7.65 -4.49
CA LEU A 256 -0.03 -7.81 -3.37
C LEU A 256 -0.25 -6.46 -2.65
N THR A 257 0.81 -5.71 -2.39
CA THR A 257 0.73 -4.39 -1.73
C THR A 257 -0.05 -3.40 -2.59
N GLU A 258 0.18 -3.37 -3.91
CA GLU A 258 -0.57 -2.52 -4.85
C GLU A 258 -2.07 -2.84 -4.80
N LYS A 259 -2.45 -4.11 -4.93
CA LYS A 259 -3.85 -4.55 -4.82
C LYS A 259 -4.48 -4.23 -3.46
N ALA A 260 -3.72 -4.37 -2.38
CA ALA A 260 -4.19 -4.06 -1.05
C ALA A 260 -4.40 -2.55 -0.84
N CYS A 261 -3.51 -1.72 -1.38
CA CYS A 261 -3.65 -0.27 -1.38
C CYS A 261 -4.90 0.16 -2.16
N ASP A 262 -5.10 -0.34 -3.37
CA ASP A 262 -6.27 -0.02 -4.20
C ASP A 262 -7.58 -0.38 -3.47
N SER A 263 -7.67 -1.59 -2.93
CA SER A 263 -8.84 -2.03 -2.16
C SER A 263 -9.10 -1.13 -0.94
N SER A 264 -8.04 -0.73 -0.22
CA SER A 264 -8.16 0.14 0.95
C SER A 264 -8.54 1.56 0.59
N ILE A 265 -8.07 2.08 -0.55
CA ILE A 265 -8.47 3.39 -1.08
C ILE A 265 -9.97 3.38 -1.44
N HIS A 266 -10.49 2.31 -2.04
CA HIS A 266 -11.91 2.17 -2.29
C HIS A 266 -12.74 2.20 -1.00
N THR A 267 -12.36 1.40 0.00
CA THR A 267 -13.02 1.40 1.30
C THR A 267 -12.99 2.78 1.97
N PHE A 268 -11.85 3.46 1.90
CA PHE A 268 -11.71 4.83 2.40
C PHE A 268 -12.66 5.79 1.66
N SER A 269 -12.73 5.71 0.34
CA SER A 269 -13.60 6.54 -0.49
C SER A 269 -15.08 6.37 -0.13
N ASP A 270 -15.53 5.12 0.07
CA ASP A 270 -16.91 4.82 0.44
C ASP A 270 -17.26 5.37 1.84
N ASN A 271 -16.37 5.18 2.80
CA ASN A 271 -16.55 5.71 4.15
C ASN A 271 -16.54 7.25 4.17
N LEU A 272 -15.63 7.86 3.43
CA LEU A 272 -15.56 9.32 3.29
C LEU A 272 -16.84 9.86 2.63
N ARG A 273 -17.33 9.21 1.58
CA ARG A 273 -18.57 9.59 0.92
C ARG A 273 -19.75 9.58 1.89
N GLN A 274 -19.91 8.53 2.70
CA GLN A 274 -20.95 8.47 3.72
C GLN A 274 -20.86 9.61 4.72
N LEU A 275 -19.65 9.95 5.15
CA LEU A 275 -19.41 11.08 6.06
C LEU A 275 -19.76 12.43 5.42
N LEU A 276 -19.35 12.66 4.17
CA LEU A 276 -19.64 13.90 3.43
C LEU A 276 -21.11 14.06 3.10
N MET A 277 -21.81 12.97 2.89
CA MET A 277 -23.24 12.96 2.48
C MET A 277 -24.20 12.87 3.66
N GLN A 278 -23.73 13.10 4.90
CA GLN A 278 -24.63 13.20 6.05
C GLN A 278 -25.66 14.30 5.86
N PRO A 279 -26.95 14.07 6.21
CA PRO A 279 -27.98 15.06 6.05
C PRO A 279 -27.74 16.27 6.98
N PRO A 280 -27.79 17.51 6.47
CA PRO A 280 -27.61 18.72 7.27
C PRO A 280 -28.82 19.01 8.15
N VAL A 281 -28.57 19.52 9.36
CA VAL A 281 -29.62 20.07 10.25
C VAL A 281 -29.73 21.58 10.00
N LYS A 282 -30.58 21.95 9.05
CA LYS A 282 -30.72 23.37 8.61
C LYS A 282 -31.56 24.18 9.56
N ASN A 283 -31.36 25.51 9.51
CA ASN A 283 -32.17 26.53 10.20
C ASN A 283 -32.22 26.37 11.73
N SER A 284 -31.16 25.83 12.34
CA SER A 284 -31.09 25.59 13.78
C SER A 284 -29.92 26.37 14.39
N VAL A 285 -30.12 26.95 15.56
CA VAL A 285 -29.03 27.45 16.38
C VAL A 285 -28.36 26.25 17.04
N ALA A 286 -27.07 26.05 16.76
CA ALA A 286 -26.33 24.89 17.23
C ALA A 286 -25.29 25.30 18.30
N LEU A 287 -25.16 24.47 19.31
CA LEU A 287 -24.09 24.53 20.30
C LEU A 287 -23.11 23.39 20.03
N GLY A 288 -21.87 23.72 19.67
CA GLY A 288 -20.78 22.77 19.55
C GLY A 288 -20.10 22.55 20.90
N PHE A 289 -19.93 21.31 21.27
CA PHE A 289 -19.29 20.89 22.48
C PHE A 289 -18.10 20.00 22.12
N ASP A 290 -16.89 20.52 22.33
CA ASP A 290 -15.63 19.80 22.08
C ASP A 290 -15.13 19.24 23.42
N PRO A 291 -15.25 17.91 23.65
CA PRO A 291 -14.92 17.29 24.93
C PRO A 291 -13.42 17.35 25.24
N GLY A 292 -13.07 17.48 26.51
CA GLY A 292 -11.68 17.44 26.95
C GLY A 292 -11.55 17.32 28.45
N TYR A 293 -10.54 16.55 28.90
CA TYR A 293 -10.29 16.34 30.35
C TYR A 293 -9.52 17.51 30.98
N ARG A 294 -8.25 17.67 30.64
CA ARG A 294 -7.34 18.61 31.33
C ARG A 294 -7.61 20.07 31.07
N THR A 295 -7.87 20.41 29.82
CA THR A 295 -8.05 21.79 29.37
C THR A 295 -9.50 22.27 29.44
N GLY A 296 -10.41 21.40 29.89
CA GLY A 296 -11.84 21.61 29.88
C GLY A 296 -12.48 21.45 28.52
N CYS A 297 -13.80 21.32 28.50
CA CYS A 297 -14.61 21.22 27.30
C CYS A 297 -14.83 22.61 26.71
N LYS A 298 -14.60 22.77 25.39
CA LYS A 298 -14.83 24.04 24.69
C LYS A 298 -16.24 24.07 24.13
N VAL A 299 -16.87 25.22 24.25
CA VAL A 299 -18.24 25.40 23.82
C VAL A 299 -18.31 26.58 22.87
N ALA A 300 -18.99 26.42 21.75
CA ALA A 300 -19.28 27.50 20.83
C ALA A 300 -20.76 27.46 20.41
N VAL A 301 -21.43 28.58 20.40
CA VAL A 301 -22.79 28.70 19.89
C VAL A 301 -22.74 29.39 18.53
N VAL A 302 -23.38 28.77 17.53
CA VAL A 302 -23.49 29.31 16.17
C VAL A 302 -24.95 29.49 15.79
N ASP A 303 -25.25 30.58 15.06
CA ASP A 303 -26.58 30.80 14.52
C ASP A 303 -26.91 29.92 13.33
N ALA A 304 -28.08 30.00 12.77
CA ALA A 304 -28.55 29.20 11.64
C ALA A 304 -27.71 29.38 10.35
N THR A 305 -26.86 30.42 10.28
CA THR A 305 -25.95 30.66 9.16
C THR A 305 -24.51 30.20 9.44
N GLY A 306 -24.26 29.64 10.63
CA GLY A 306 -22.93 29.24 11.08
C GLY A 306 -22.08 30.38 11.68
N LYS A 307 -22.63 31.58 11.88
CA LYS A 307 -21.94 32.68 12.55
C LYS A 307 -21.82 32.41 14.04
N VAL A 308 -20.64 32.63 14.62
CA VAL A 308 -20.41 32.44 16.05
C VAL A 308 -21.10 33.53 16.82
N LEU A 309 -21.93 33.14 17.82
CA LEU A 309 -22.67 34.05 18.70
C LEU A 309 -22.01 34.19 20.07
N ASP A 310 -21.46 33.07 20.58
CA ASP A 310 -20.86 33.05 21.92
C ASP A 310 -19.90 31.89 22.07
N THR A 311 -18.94 31.98 22.97
CA THR A 311 -18.00 30.91 23.27
C THR A 311 -17.76 30.79 24.78
N SER A 312 -17.44 29.57 25.28
CA SER A 312 -17.13 29.38 26.67
C SER A 312 -16.24 28.11 26.87
N VAL A 313 -15.69 28.01 28.08
CA VAL A 313 -14.97 26.80 28.51
C VAL A 313 -15.60 26.27 29.79
N VAL A 314 -15.95 25.01 29.83
CA VAL A 314 -16.59 24.37 30.96
C VAL A 314 -15.82 23.09 31.39
N TYR A 315 -16.00 22.67 32.63
CA TYR A 315 -15.23 21.57 33.20
C TYR A 315 -16.14 20.52 33.85
N PRO A 316 -17.05 19.88 33.12
CA PRO A 316 -17.93 18.82 33.67
C PRO A 316 -17.23 17.51 33.92
N THR A 317 -16.05 17.31 33.30
CA THR A 317 -15.28 16.06 33.29
C THR A 317 -14.11 16.11 34.28
N PRO A 318 -13.59 14.93 34.73
CA PRO A 318 -12.37 14.87 35.53
C PRO A 318 -11.18 15.57 34.83
N PRO A 319 -10.18 16.07 35.57
CA PRO A 319 -10.03 16.01 37.03
C PRO A 319 -10.81 17.08 37.81
N LYS A 320 -11.28 18.14 37.15
CA LYS A 320 -11.91 19.32 37.83
C LYS A 320 -13.36 19.06 38.25
N SER A 321 -14.12 18.33 37.44
CA SER A 321 -15.51 17.89 37.71
C SER A 321 -16.45 19.01 38.27
N ASP A 322 -16.34 20.25 37.72
CA ASP A 322 -17.23 21.34 38.09
C ASP A 322 -18.55 21.23 37.33
N ILE A 323 -19.37 20.25 37.71
CA ILE A 323 -20.66 19.98 37.07
C ILE A 323 -21.61 21.17 37.21
N ALA A 324 -21.73 21.73 38.44
CA ALA A 324 -22.67 22.81 38.73
C ALA A 324 -22.32 24.09 37.94
N GLY A 325 -21.03 24.44 37.86
CA GLY A 325 -20.58 25.58 37.07
C GLY A 325 -20.84 25.38 35.58
N ALA A 326 -20.57 24.19 35.06
CA ALA A 326 -20.84 23.82 33.68
C ALA A 326 -22.33 23.84 33.34
N GLU A 327 -23.20 23.28 34.18
CA GLU A 327 -24.65 23.33 34.02
C GLU A 327 -25.16 24.77 33.93
N ARG A 328 -24.73 25.66 34.85
CA ARG A 328 -25.12 27.07 34.87
C ARG A 328 -24.75 27.80 33.57
N ILE A 329 -23.50 27.57 33.10
CA ILE A 329 -23.00 28.25 31.89
C ILE A 329 -23.76 27.76 30.66
N ILE A 330 -23.90 26.43 30.47
CA ILE A 330 -24.55 25.90 29.29
C ILE A 330 -26.04 26.22 29.28
N LYS A 331 -26.72 26.16 30.43
CA LYS A 331 -28.12 26.55 30.54
C LYS A 331 -28.31 28.03 30.15
N ASN A 332 -27.44 28.92 30.60
CA ASN A 332 -27.48 30.34 30.23
C ASN A 332 -27.28 30.51 28.70
N LEU A 333 -26.31 29.82 28.07
CA LEU A 333 -26.09 29.88 26.63
C LEU A 333 -27.31 29.36 25.85
N ILE A 334 -27.93 28.25 26.27
CA ILE A 334 -29.14 27.73 25.66
C ILE A 334 -30.31 28.70 25.74
N GLU A 335 -30.53 29.31 26.88
CA GLU A 335 -31.62 30.25 27.09
C GLU A 335 -31.40 31.59 26.36
N LYS A 336 -30.16 32.12 26.41
CA LYS A 336 -29.78 33.39 25.79
C LYS A 336 -29.88 33.35 24.27
N HIS A 337 -29.35 32.30 23.65
CA HIS A 337 -29.26 32.22 22.20
C HIS A 337 -30.35 31.32 21.58
N LYS A 338 -31.27 30.79 22.38
CA LYS A 338 -32.36 29.91 21.92
C LYS A 338 -31.82 28.68 21.15
N VAL A 339 -30.78 28.02 21.70
CA VAL A 339 -30.19 26.85 21.10
C VAL A 339 -31.23 25.75 20.85
N ASP A 340 -31.23 25.20 19.66
CA ASP A 340 -32.16 24.13 19.23
C ASP A 340 -31.52 22.76 19.33
N ILE A 341 -30.20 22.67 19.03
CA ILE A 341 -29.48 21.40 18.97
C ILE A 341 -28.04 21.55 19.49
N ILE A 342 -27.55 20.48 20.11
CA ILE A 342 -26.17 20.38 20.62
C ILE A 342 -25.40 19.33 19.84
N ALA A 343 -24.25 19.71 19.29
CA ALA A 343 -23.30 18.82 18.65
C ALA A 343 -22.18 18.45 19.64
N ILE A 344 -22.04 17.20 20.01
CA ILE A 344 -20.99 16.70 20.91
C ILE A 344 -19.95 15.96 20.07
N GLY A 345 -18.67 16.38 20.15
CA GLY A 345 -17.58 15.68 19.49
C GLY A 345 -17.41 14.23 20.02
N ASN A 346 -17.05 13.30 19.14
CA ASN A 346 -16.94 11.88 19.47
C ASN A 346 -15.53 11.42 19.93
N GLY A 347 -14.66 12.35 20.29
CA GLY A 347 -13.30 12.04 20.73
C GLY A 347 -13.17 11.74 22.22
N THR A 348 -12.04 12.14 22.78
CA THR A 348 -11.71 11.92 24.19
C THR A 348 -12.75 12.58 25.11
N ALA A 349 -13.22 11.87 26.16
CA ALA A 349 -14.26 12.32 27.08
C ALA A 349 -15.66 12.53 26.46
N SER A 350 -15.94 11.97 25.29
CA SER A 350 -17.24 12.06 24.61
C SER A 350 -18.35 11.42 25.44
N HIS A 351 -18.12 10.23 25.97
CA HIS A 351 -19.12 9.48 26.74
C HIS A 351 -19.53 10.22 28.03
N GLU A 352 -18.57 10.72 28.80
CA GLU A 352 -18.84 11.52 30.02
C GLU A 352 -19.57 12.81 29.67
N SER A 353 -19.22 13.44 28.55
CA SER A 353 -19.86 14.64 28.08
C SER A 353 -21.31 14.38 27.62
N GLU A 354 -21.55 13.24 26.99
CA GLU A 354 -22.91 12.83 26.60
C GLU A 354 -23.80 12.57 27.82
N VAL A 355 -23.30 11.83 28.83
CA VAL A 355 -24.00 11.60 30.08
C VAL A 355 -24.35 12.91 30.78
N PHE A 356 -23.34 13.79 30.90
CA PHE A 356 -23.53 15.12 31.49
C PHE A 356 -24.61 15.92 30.73
N MET A 357 -24.56 15.94 29.41
CA MET A 357 -25.51 16.69 28.59
C MET A 357 -26.93 16.12 28.68
N ALA A 358 -27.07 14.80 28.66
CA ALA A 358 -28.35 14.12 28.84
C ALA A 358 -29.01 14.45 30.16
N ASP A 359 -28.24 14.52 31.25
CA ASP A 359 -28.75 14.90 32.57
C ASP A 359 -29.08 16.39 32.69
N LEU A 360 -28.30 17.27 32.05
CA LEU A 360 -28.59 18.70 31.97
C LEU A 360 -29.91 18.97 31.21
N LEU A 361 -30.12 18.30 30.08
CA LEU A 361 -31.31 18.52 29.26
C LEU A 361 -32.63 18.15 29.96
N LYS A 362 -32.59 17.19 30.91
CA LYS A 362 -33.75 16.89 31.75
C LYS A 362 -34.19 18.04 32.69
N LYS A 363 -33.28 19.00 32.95
CA LYS A 363 -33.46 20.16 33.84
C LYS A 363 -33.81 21.45 33.06
N ILE A 364 -34.04 21.37 31.76
CA ILE A 364 -34.31 22.51 30.87
C ILE A 364 -35.72 22.35 30.30
N ASP A 365 -36.55 23.37 30.44
CA ASP A 365 -37.94 23.36 29.98
C ASP A 365 -38.06 23.48 28.45
N ARG A 366 -37.05 24.05 27.81
CA ARG A 366 -37.00 24.17 26.34
C ARG A 366 -36.67 22.78 25.71
N LYS A 367 -37.34 22.47 24.60
CA LYS A 367 -37.00 21.27 23.81
C LYS A 367 -35.67 21.53 23.07
N VAL A 368 -34.61 20.88 23.52
CA VAL A 368 -33.27 20.87 22.90
C VAL A 368 -32.89 19.39 22.66
N SER A 369 -32.39 19.14 21.47
CA SER A 369 -31.86 17.78 21.12
C SER A 369 -30.34 17.81 21.16
N TYR A 370 -29.69 16.65 21.29
CA TYR A 370 -28.27 16.52 21.08
C TYR A 370 -27.93 15.40 20.11
N MET A 371 -26.78 15.50 19.49
CA MET A 371 -26.23 14.49 18.60
C MET A 371 -24.71 14.40 18.78
N VAL A 372 -24.19 13.19 18.81
CA VAL A 372 -22.75 12.97 18.75
C VAL A 372 -22.28 13.09 17.31
N VAL A 373 -21.29 13.94 17.06
CA VAL A 373 -20.78 14.31 15.73
C VAL A 373 -19.35 13.85 15.60
N SER A 374 -18.99 13.30 14.45
CA SER A 374 -17.61 12.95 14.15
C SER A 374 -16.71 14.20 14.18
N GLU A 375 -15.67 14.16 15.01
CA GLU A 375 -14.63 15.21 15.05
C GLU A 375 -13.42 14.90 14.18
N ALA A 376 -13.51 13.87 13.31
CA ALA A 376 -12.43 13.49 12.42
C ALA A 376 -11.86 14.68 11.66
N GLY A 377 -10.55 14.90 11.74
CA GLY A 377 -9.86 16.02 11.14
C GLY A 377 -10.13 17.42 11.75
N ALA A 378 -10.96 17.55 12.79
CA ALA A 378 -11.25 18.85 13.42
C ALA A 378 -9.99 19.51 14.01
N SER A 379 -9.11 18.72 14.61
CA SER A 379 -7.82 19.19 15.14
C SER A 379 -6.88 19.68 14.02
N VAL A 380 -6.90 19.05 12.85
CA VAL A 380 -6.10 19.47 11.69
C VAL A 380 -6.64 20.79 11.11
N TYR A 381 -7.97 20.88 10.95
CA TYR A 381 -8.62 22.11 10.50
C TYR A 381 -8.34 23.27 11.45
N SER A 382 -8.58 23.10 12.75
CA SER A 382 -8.45 24.17 13.76
C SER A 382 -7.04 24.75 13.85
N ALA A 383 -6.01 23.95 13.55
CA ALA A 383 -4.61 24.37 13.48
C ALA A 383 -4.20 24.90 12.09
N SER A 384 -5.06 24.82 11.07
CA SER A 384 -4.74 25.25 9.71
C SER A 384 -4.69 26.78 9.55
N LYS A 385 -4.00 27.23 8.48
CA LYS A 385 -3.98 28.63 8.09
C LYS A 385 -5.39 29.14 7.78
N LEU A 386 -6.21 28.34 7.11
CA LEU A 386 -7.59 28.66 6.79
C LEU A 386 -8.42 28.98 8.05
N ALA A 387 -8.32 28.13 9.09
CA ALA A 387 -9.03 28.36 10.35
C ALA A 387 -8.51 29.59 11.10
N ALA A 388 -7.20 29.89 10.97
CA ALA A 388 -6.62 31.10 11.54
C ALA A 388 -7.12 32.39 10.83
N GLU A 389 -7.33 32.35 9.54
CA GLU A 389 -7.90 33.45 8.74
C GLU A 389 -9.40 33.59 9.00
N GLU A 390 -10.12 32.46 9.18
CA GLU A 390 -11.57 32.47 9.46
C GLU A 390 -11.92 32.96 10.88
N PHE A 391 -11.05 32.61 11.85
CA PHE A 391 -11.23 32.94 13.27
C PHE A 391 -9.92 33.42 13.91
N PRO A 392 -9.43 34.64 13.58
CA PRO A 392 -8.16 35.13 14.11
C PRO A 392 -8.19 35.38 15.63
N GLU A 393 -9.38 35.66 16.20
CA GLU A 393 -9.58 35.92 17.61
C GLU A 393 -9.72 34.70 18.51
N TYR A 394 -9.92 33.50 17.92
CA TYR A 394 -10.10 32.24 18.68
C TYR A 394 -8.84 31.38 18.68
N ASP A 395 -8.60 30.71 19.78
CA ASP A 395 -7.58 29.69 19.88
C ASP A 395 -7.98 28.42 19.09
N VAL A 396 -7.02 27.53 18.93
CA VAL A 396 -7.19 26.25 18.18
C VAL A 396 -8.35 25.42 18.73
N SER A 397 -8.53 25.41 20.07
CA SER A 397 -9.56 24.58 20.71
C SER A 397 -10.97 25.17 20.51
N LEU A 398 -11.11 26.47 20.55
CA LEU A 398 -12.41 27.15 20.27
C LEU A 398 -12.80 27.00 18.80
N ARG A 399 -11.83 27.08 17.88
CA ARG A 399 -12.06 26.80 16.44
C ARG A 399 -12.58 25.38 16.22
N SER A 400 -12.10 24.41 16.99
CA SER A 400 -12.60 23.03 16.94
C SER A 400 -14.07 22.97 17.37
N ALA A 401 -14.45 23.59 18.48
CA ALA A 401 -15.84 23.63 18.93
C ALA A 401 -16.78 24.27 17.91
N VAL A 402 -16.34 25.37 17.25
CA VAL A 402 -17.11 26.03 16.17
C VAL A 402 -17.29 25.04 14.99
N SER A 403 -16.22 24.33 14.58
CA SER A 403 -16.29 23.36 13.50
C SER A 403 -17.26 22.21 13.83
N ILE A 404 -17.26 21.70 15.08
CA ILE A 404 -18.18 20.65 15.53
C ILE A 404 -19.64 21.12 15.41
N ALA A 405 -19.95 22.35 15.82
CA ALA A 405 -21.29 22.90 15.66
C ALA A 405 -21.72 23.01 14.19
N ARG A 406 -20.85 23.55 13.35
CA ARG A 406 -21.11 23.74 11.91
C ARG A 406 -21.22 22.43 11.14
N ARG A 407 -20.49 21.38 11.54
CA ARG A 407 -20.60 20.03 10.94
C ARG A 407 -22.01 19.45 11.08
N LEU A 408 -22.72 19.82 12.14
CA LEU A 408 -24.10 19.39 12.30
C LEU A 408 -25.04 20.14 11.35
N GLN A 409 -24.78 21.45 11.15
CA GLN A 409 -25.59 22.30 10.27
C GLN A 409 -25.34 22.03 8.79
N ASP A 410 -24.08 21.90 8.38
CA ASP A 410 -23.65 21.60 7.00
C ASP A 410 -22.33 20.78 7.02
N PRO A 411 -22.43 19.45 7.09
CA PRO A 411 -21.29 18.57 7.14
C PRO A 411 -20.34 18.77 5.95
N LEU A 412 -20.89 18.91 4.75
CA LEU A 412 -20.10 19.03 3.53
C LEU A 412 -19.27 20.32 3.52
N ALA A 413 -19.89 21.47 3.87
CA ALA A 413 -19.20 22.76 3.89
C ALA A 413 -18.02 22.81 4.86
N GLU A 414 -18.10 22.08 5.99
CA GLU A 414 -17.00 21.99 6.95
C GLU A 414 -15.94 20.95 6.55
N LEU A 415 -16.35 19.78 6.12
CA LEU A 415 -15.43 18.67 5.84
C LEU A 415 -14.58 18.90 4.58
N VAL A 416 -15.06 19.66 3.58
CA VAL A 416 -14.28 20.02 2.39
C VAL A 416 -13.10 20.95 2.69
N LYS A 417 -13.06 21.57 3.87
CA LYS A 417 -11.93 22.38 4.34
C LYS A 417 -10.73 21.52 4.78
N ILE A 418 -10.90 20.22 4.90
CA ILE A 418 -9.94 19.28 5.48
C ILE A 418 -9.39 18.39 4.37
N ASP A 419 -8.06 18.21 4.32
CA ASP A 419 -7.46 17.22 3.44
C ASP A 419 -8.03 15.83 3.78
N PRO A 420 -8.58 15.09 2.80
CA PRO A 420 -9.12 13.75 3.02
C PRO A 420 -8.19 12.81 3.79
N LYS A 421 -6.87 12.93 3.60
CA LYS A 421 -5.88 12.14 4.34
C LYS A 421 -5.87 12.37 5.85
N ALA A 422 -6.38 13.53 6.30
CA ALA A 422 -6.51 13.86 7.72
C ALA A 422 -7.83 13.37 8.35
N ILE A 423 -8.73 12.82 7.54
CA ILE A 423 -10.02 12.28 7.99
C ILE A 423 -9.86 10.77 8.17
N GLY A 424 -9.75 10.30 9.40
CA GLY A 424 -9.45 8.91 9.73
C GLY A 424 -10.60 7.90 9.53
N VAL A 425 -11.30 7.94 8.40
CA VAL A 425 -12.45 7.05 8.09
C VAL A 425 -12.06 5.69 7.49
N GLY A 426 -10.80 5.46 7.22
CA GLY A 426 -10.29 4.21 6.64
C GLY A 426 -9.55 3.33 7.65
N GLN A 427 -9.57 3.66 8.93
CA GLN A 427 -8.83 2.95 9.97
C GLN A 427 -9.64 1.80 10.53
#